data_50857d7c58e0977a31f5be7354028487
#
_entry.id   50857d7c58e0977a31f5be7354028487
#
_cell.length_a   1.000
_cell.length_b   1.000
_cell.length_c   1.000
_cell.angle_alpha   90.00
_cell.angle_beta   90.00
_cell.angle_gamma   90.00
#
_symmetry.space_group_name_H-M   'P 1'
#
loop_
_entity.id
_entity.type
_entity.pdbx_description
1 polymer ?
#
loop_
_entity_poly.entity_id
_entity_poly.type
_entity_poly.pdbx_seq_one_letter_code
_entity_poly.pdbx_strand_id
1 'polypeptide(L)'
;FPIGDFEESVKDYLGVEDANCMLTYGYIDVEQGLTLEVIALGKQKGDSAVFFDSCDDRRFFIRAGAVINEEFVAIGNGIEEFKERYSDKIDIIAYYDAEDDVEITRTWNKIDKIRHPEFPDDVLVGIMKEGLQPEGCWVRIKELNEGKIMGTLLNEPTQDFGCHEGDLIPFKLFEKKDGSIAAASYFK
;
A
#
# COMPACT_ATOMS: atom_id res chain seq x y z
N PHE A 1 6.51 -2.10 -16.22
CA PHE A 1 5.15 -2.05 -16.75
C PHE A 1 5.16 -1.68 -18.23
N PRO A 2 4.40 -2.37 -19.10
CA PRO A 2 4.07 -1.83 -20.41
C PRO A 2 3.30 -0.51 -20.21
N ILE A 3 3.55 0.44 -21.06
CA ILE A 3 2.83 1.70 -21.06
C ILE A 3 1.57 1.49 -21.92
N GLY A 4 0.47 1.06 -21.30
CA GLY A 4 -0.81 0.86 -21.98
C GLY A 4 -1.53 2.18 -22.30
N ASP A 5 -2.80 2.28 -22.00
CA ASP A 5 -3.64 3.47 -22.26
C ASP A 5 -3.21 4.76 -21.53
N PHE A 6 -2.25 4.68 -20.61
CA PHE A 6 -1.57 5.85 -20.01
C PHE A 6 -0.52 6.47 -20.92
N GLU A 7 -0.31 5.92 -22.10
CA GLU A 7 0.86 6.11 -22.96
C GLU A 7 1.13 7.57 -23.32
N GLU A 8 0.14 8.27 -23.84
CA GLU A 8 0.34 9.66 -24.28
C GLU A 8 0.57 10.61 -23.09
N SER A 9 -0.26 10.51 -22.05
CA SER A 9 -0.19 11.41 -20.91
C SER A 9 1.12 11.30 -20.14
N VAL A 10 1.66 10.08 -19.98
CA VAL A 10 2.93 9.86 -19.25
C VAL A 10 4.12 10.26 -20.10
N LYS A 11 4.12 9.95 -21.39
CA LYS A 11 5.17 10.35 -22.33
C LYS A 11 5.28 11.85 -22.46
N ASP A 12 4.14 12.52 -22.66
CA ASP A 12 4.07 13.98 -22.77
C ASP A 12 4.52 14.66 -21.47
N TYR A 13 4.06 14.12 -20.32
CA TYR A 13 4.40 14.67 -19.02
C TYR A 13 5.89 14.53 -18.70
N LEU A 14 6.49 13.37 -19.01
CA LEU A 14 7.90 13.09 -18.75
C LEU A 14 8.83 13.44 -19.93
N GLY A 15 8.28 13.86 -21.07
CA GLY A 15 9.05 14.33 -22.23
C GLY A 15 9.82 13.24 -22.97
N VAL A 16 9.35 11.97 -22.96
CA VAL A 16 10.02 10.83 -23.60
C VAL A 16 9.07 10.14 -24.58
N GLU A 17 9.15 10.52 -25.85
CA GLU A 17 8.24 10.05 -26.90
C GLU A 17 8.42 8.57 -27.27
N ASP A 18 9.65 8.05 -27.22
CA ASP A 18 9.99 6.69 -27.69
C ASP A 18 9.86 5.56 -26.64
N ALA A 19 9.36 5.87 -25.45
CA ALA A 19 9.19 4.91 -24.39
C ALA A 19 8.03 3.92 -24.67
N ASN A 20 8.21 2.66 -24.27
CA ASN A 20 7.15 1.63 -24.30
C ASN A 20 7.07 0.82 -23.00
N CYS A 21 7.85 1.20 -22.00
CA CYS A 21 7.79 0.63 -20.65
C CYS A 21 8.20 1.69 -19.62
N MET A 22 7.86 1.44 -18.37
CA MET A 22 8.24 2.30 -17.24
C MET A 22 8.90 1.47 -16.14
N LEU A 23 9.89 2.06 -15.49
CA LEU A 23 10.45 1.59 -14.23
C LEU A 23 9.70 2.26 -13.09
N THR A 24 9.15 1.47 -12.20
CA THR A 24 8.43 1.97 -11.04
C THR A 24 9.07 1.50 -9.74
N TYR A 25 8.99 2.33 -8.71
CA TYR A 25 9.30 1.97 -7.34
C TYR A 25 7.99 1.86 -6.55
N GLY A 26 7.73 0.68 -5.99
CA GLY A 26 6.52 0.41 -5.21
C GLY A 26 6.73 0.75 -3.74
N TYR A 27 5.79 1.48 -3.15
CA TYR A 27 5.78 1.81 -1.73
C TYR A 27 4.34 1.87 -1.20
N ILE A 28 4.20 1.92 0.12
CA ILE A 28 2.90 2.09 0.77
C ILE A 28 2.83 3.52 1.30
N ASP A 29 2.09 4.36 0.58
CA ASP A 29 1.76 5.71 1.02
C ASP A 29 0.79 5.60 2.22
N VAL A 30 1.14 6.23 3.34
CA VAL A 30 0.38 6.13 4.61
C VAL A 30 -1.07 6.60 4.47
N GLU A 31 -1.36 7.50 3.52
CA GLU A 31 -2.71 8.02 3.29
C GLU A 31 -3.41 7.35 2.11
N GLN A 32 -2.67 7.06 1.05
CA GLN A 32 -3.20 6.67 -0.25
C GLN A 32 -3.00 5.19 -0.60
N GLY A 33 -2.33 4.44 0.29
CA GLY A 33 -2.10 3.02 0.11
C GLY A 33 -1.01 2.66 -0.89
N LEU A 34 -1.14 1.49 -1.51
CA LEU A 34 -0.11 0.95 -2.40
C LEU A 34 0.05 1.81 -3.66
N THR A 35 1.22 2.37 -3.80
CA THR A 35 1.57 3.35 -4.82
C THR A 35 2.81 2.94 -5.60
N LEU A 36 2.84 3.24 -6.87
CA LEU A 36 3.98 3.04 -7.77
C LEU A 36 4.47 4.40 -8.25
N GLU A 37 5.64 4.84 -7.81
CA GLU A 37 6.32 6.01 -8.35
C GLU A 37 6.99 5.64 -9.67
N VAL A 38 6.75 6.40 -10.73
CA VAL A 38 7.44 6.22 -12.00
C VAL A 38 8.83 6.84 -11.89
N ILE A 39 9.85 5.99 -11.80
CA ILE A 39 11.25 6.40 -11.63
C ILE A 39 11.87 6.79 -12.96
N ALA A 40 11.63 6.00 -14.01
CA ALA A 40 12.12 6.26 -15.35
C ALA A 40 11.20 5.67 -16.41
N LEU A 41 11.22 6.23 -17.60
CA LEU A 41 10.67 5.60 -18.79
C LEU A 41 11.77 4.83 -19.52
N GLY A 42 11.37 3.81 -20.28
CA GLY A 42 12.31 2.95 -20.96
C GLY A 42 11.79 2.41 -22.28
N LYS A 43 12.69 1.71 -22.95
CA LYS A 43 12.41 0.98 -24.18
C LYS A 43 12.71 -0.50 -23.93
N GLN A 44 11.67 -1.31 -23.93
CA GLN A 44 11.76 -2.75 -23.83
C GLN A 44 11.83 -3.37 -25.23
N LYS A 45 12.70 -4.35 -25.38
CA LYS A 45 12.81 -5.19 -26.57
C LYS A 45 13.07 -6.65 -26.15
N GLY A 46 12.07 -7.50 -26.29
CA GLY A 46 12.10 -8.85 -25.74
C GLY A 46 12.26 -8.83 -24.22
N ASP A 47 13.21 -9.59 -23.70
CA ASP A 47 13.49 -9.70 -22.26
C ASP A 47 14.43 -8.61 -21.71
N SER A 48 14.78 -7.61 -22.52
CA SER A 48 15.70 -6.54 -22.13
C SER A 48 15.00 -5.19 -22.19
N ALA A 49 15.29 -4.32 -21.21
CA ALA A 49 14.83 -2.95 -21.19
C ALA A 49 16.01 -2.00 -20.95
N VAL A 50 15.96 -0.85 -21.60
CA VAL A 50 16.90 0.27 -21.38
C VAL A 50 16.09 1.44 -20.86
N PHE A 51 16.47 1.95 -19.70
CA PHE A 51 15.78 3.08 -19.07
C PHE A 51 16.52 4.37 -19.37
N PHE A 52 15.76 5.40 -19.71
CA PHE A 52 16.25 6.74 -19.97
C PHE A 52 16.41 7.50 -18.66
N ASP A 53 17.35 8.44 -18.62
CA ASP A 53 17.41 9.35 -17.51
C ASP A 53 16.14 10.21 -17.56
N SER A 54 15.39 10.19 -16.48
CA SER A 54 14.20 11.02 -16.43
C SER A 54 14.65 12.48 -16.39
N CYS A 55 14.05 13.27 -17.25
CA CYS A 55 14.21 14.70 -17.13
C CYS A 55 13.51 15.17 -15.86
N ASP A 56 14.28 15.78 -14.97
CA ASP A 56 13.87 16.76 -14.00
C ASP A 56 13.02 16.34 -12.80
N ASP A 57 12.62 17.36 -12.11
CA ASP A 57 11.79 17.42 -10.91
C ASP A 57 10.35 16.92 -11.09
N ARG A 58 10.01 16.36 -12.24
CA ARG A 58 8.67 15.85 -12.51
C ARG A 58 8.48 14.49 -11.87
N ARG A 59 7.39 14.35 -11.15
CA ARG A 59 6.98 13.09 -10.51
C ARG A 59 5.66 12.62 -11.12
N PHE A 60 5.58 11.32 -11.33
CA PHE A 60 4.35 10.67 -11.74
C PHE A 60 4.17 9.40 -10.90
N PHE A 61 3.01 9.26 -10.31
CA PHE A 61 2.70 8.09 -9.50
C PHE A 61 1.38 7.45 -9.95
N ILE A 62 1.30 6.16 -9.79
CA ILE A 62 0.16 5.34 -10.18
C ILE A 62 -0.32 4.60 -8.93
N ARG A 63 -1.61 4.64 -8.65
CA ARG A 63 -2.19 3.81 -7.60
C ARG A 63 -2.26 2.37 -8.08
N ALA A 64 -1.84 1.42 -7.26
CA ALA A 64 -1.73 0.02 -7.66
C ALA A 64 -3.06 -0.56 -8.17
N GLY A 65 -4.19 -0.15 -7.61
CA GLY A 65 -5.52 -0.54 -8.08
C GLY A 65 -5.80 -0.19 -9.54
N ALA A 66 -5.19 0.87 -10.08
CA ALA A 66 -5.35 1.26 -11.48
C ALA A 66 -4.62 0.34 -12.47
N VAL A 67 -3.63 -0.41 -11.99
CA VAL A 67 -2.77 -1.29 -12.82
C VAL A 67 -2.77 -2.74 -12.37
N ILE A 68 -3.76 -3.15 -11.59
CA ILE A 68 -3.86 -4.50 -11.03
C ILE A 68 -3.95 -5.61 -12.09
N ASN A 69 -4.41 -5.27 -13.29
CA ASN A 69 -4.54 -6.19 -14.41
C ASN A 69 -3.41 -6.05 -15.45
N GLU A 70 -2.45 -5.14 -15.21
CA GLU A 70 -1.34 -4.92 -16.12
C GLU A 70 -0.20 -5.91 -15.88
N GLU A 71 0.56 -6.21 -16.92
CA GLU A 71 1.74 -7.06 -16.80
C GLU A 71 2.90 -6.30 -16.17
N PHE A 72 3.59 -6.92 -15.22
CA PHE A 72 4.79 -6.37 -14.61
C PHE A 72 5.85 -7.44 -14.37
N VAL A 73 7.09 -7.00 -14.32
CA VAL A 73 8.24 -7.82 -13.96
C VAL A 73 8.93 -7.21 -12.74
N ALA A 74 9.03 -7.98 -11.66
CA ALA A 74 9.79 -7.55 -10.50
C ALA A 74 11.30 -7.67 -10.76
N ILE A 75 12.04 -6.59 -10.53
CA ILE A 75 13.51 -6.58 -10.65
C ILE A 75 14.09 -7.11 -9.33
N GLY A 76 14.58 -8.34 -9.34
CA GLY A 76 15.22 -8.95 -8.17
C GLY A 76 16.73 -8.74 -8.14
N ASN A 77 17.39 -8.98 -9.28
CA ASN A 77 18.85 -8.85 -9.41
C ASN A 77 19.20 -7.45 -9.94
N GLY A 78 20.25 -6.83 -9.37
CA GLY A 78 20.69 -5.49 -9.79
C GLY A 78 19.85 -4.34 -9.24
N ILE A 79 18.93 -4.61 -8.32
CA ILE A 79 18.06 -3.57 -7.71
C ILE A 79 18.88 -2.46 -7.06
N GLU A 80 20.04 -2.76 -6.48
CA GLU A 80 20.89 -1.78 -5.81
C GLU A 80 21.49 -0.76 -6.79
N GLU A 81 21.82 -1.18 -8.03
CA GLU A 81 22.28 -0.26 -9.08
C GLU A 81 21.18 0.74 -9.46
N PHE A 82 19.93 0.26 -9.56
CA PHE A 82 18.80 1.16 -9.82
C PHE A 82 18.52 2.09 -8.65
N LYS A 83 18.60 1.61 -7.42
CA LYS A 83 18.42 2.45 -6.22
C LYS A 83 19.47 3.54 -6.14
N GLU A 84 20.74 3.22 -6.41
CA GLU A 84 21.82 4.20 -6.42
C GLU A 84 21.62 5.24 -7.54
N ARG A 85 21.30 4.77 -8.74
CA ARG A 85 21.10 5.65 -9.91
C ARG A 85 19.94 6.62 -9.75
N TYR A 86 18.88 6.23 -9.07
CA TYR A 86 17.66 7.01 -8.90
C TYR A 86 17.40 7.41 -7.43
N SER A 87 18.46 7.47 -6.62
CA SER A 87 18.38 7.78 -5.19
C SER A 87 17.64 9.08 -4.91
N ASP A 88 17.91 10.14 -5.65
CA ASP A 88 17.27 11.45 -5.49
C ASP A 88 15.73 11.39 -5.58
N LYS A 89 15.20 10.45 -6.40
CA LYS A 89 13.74 10.22 -6.52
C LYS A 89 13.21 9.32 -5.43
N ILE A 90 13.98 8.29 -5.07
CA ILE A 90 13.58 7.30 -4.06
C ILE A 90 13.59 7.90 -2.67
N ASP A 91 14.59 8.75 -2.34
CA ASP A 91 14.70 9.39 -1.03
C ASP A 91 13.52 10.31 -0.71
N ILE A 92 12.90 10.90 -1.72
CA ILE A 92 11.69 11.72 -1.53
C ILE A 92 10.49 10.85 -1.10
N ILE A 93 10.48 9.56 -1.47
CA ILE A 93 9.39 8.64 -1.13
C ILE A 93 9.30 8.42 0.38
N ALA A 94 10.41 8.53 1.11
CA ALA A 94 10.44 8.43 2.57
C ALA A 94 9.51 9.42 3.31
N TYR A 95 9.11 10.51 2.66
CA TYR A 95 8.10 11.43 3.22
C TYR A 95 6.68 10.81 3.34
N TYR A 96 6.44 9.69 2.67
CA TYR A 96 5.17 8.97 2.69
C TYR A 96 5.20 7.72 3.55
N ASP A 97 6.32 7.46 4.23
CA ASP A 97 6.46 6.34 5.14
C ASP A 97 5.56 6.51 6.36
N ALA A 98 5.11 5.41 6.89
CA ALA A 98 4.36 5.39 8.13
C ALA A 98 5.29 5.44 9.35
N GLU A 99 4.72 5.64 10.53
CA GLU A 99 5.44 5.50 11.79
C GLU A 99 5.99 4.07 11.96
N ASP A 100 7.08 3.94 12.71
CA ASP A 100 7.82 2.67 12.91
C ASP A 100 6.91 1.50 13.32
N ASP A 101 5.93 1.74 14.18
CA ASP A 101 4.98 0.72 14.64
C ASP A 101 4.14 0.17 13.48
N VAL A 102 3.72 1.01 12.56
CA VAL A 102 2.95 0.62 11.38
C VAL A 102 3.85 -0.17 10.42
N GLU A 103 5.08 0.31 10.19
CA GLU A 103 6.08 -0.38 9.37
C GLU A 103 6.36 -1.80 9.88
N ILE A 104 6.51 -1.96 11.19
CA ILE A 104 6.67 -3.28 11.83
C ILE A 104 5.48 -4.19 11.49
N THR A 105 4.24 -3.67 11.53
CA THR A 105 3.07 -4.50 11.21
C THR A 105 3.05 -4.96 9.77
N ARG A 106 3.60 -4.20 8.82
CA ARG A 106 3.72 -4.58 7.40
C ARG A 106 4.53 -5.85 7.18
N THR A 107 5.44 -6.19 8.11
CA THR A 107 6.20 -7.44 8.08
C THR A 107 5.42 -8.68 8.56
N TRP A 108 4.20 -8.52 9.06
CA TRP A 108 3.40 -9.60 9.62
C TRP A 108 2.56 -10.34 8.58
N ASN A 109 3.17 -11.17 7.75
CA ASN A 109 2.50 -11.94 6.68
C ASN A 109 1.27 -12.71 7.16
N LYS A 110 1.20 -13.05 8.47
CA LYS A 110 0.05 -13.76 9.05
C LYS A 110 -1.27 -13.01 8.97
N ILE A 111 -1.25 -11.67 8.82
CA ILE A 111 -2.45 -10.83 8.74
C ILE A 111 -2.79 -10.37 7.31
N ASP A 112 -2.03 -10.79 6.29
CA ASP A 112 -2.24 -10.34 4.92
C ASP A 112 -3.65 -10.64 4.40
N LYS A 113 -4.25 -11.75 4.87
CA LYS A 113 -5.63 -12.15 4.47
C LYS A 113 -6.73 -11.23 5.01
N ILE A 114 -6.42 -10.41 6.02
CA ILE A 114 -7.37 -9.45 6.60
C ILE A 114 -7.02 -8.02 6.25
N ARG A 115 -5.95 -7.78 5.48
CA ARG A 115 -5.58 -6.47 4.96
C ARG A 115 -6.43 -6.09 3.75
N HIS A 116 -6.65 -4.81 3.58
CA HIS A 116 -7.20 -4.29 2.33
C HIS A 116 -6.14 -4.40 1.22
N PRO A 117 -6.49 -4.92 0.02
CA PRO A 117 -5.50 -5.18 -1.03
C PRO A 117 -4.78 -3.94 -1.55
N GLU A 118 -5.44 -2.79 -1.55
CA GLU A 118 -4.86 -1.52 -2.01
C GLU A 118 -4.34 -0.64 -0.86
N PHE A 119 -4.79 -0.89 0.37
CA PHE A 119 -4.41 -0.16 1.58
C PHE A 119 -3.91 -1.14 2.64
N PRO A 120 -2.64 -1.59 2.55
CA PRO A 120 -2.13 -2.66 3.42
C PRO A 120 -2.15 -2.36 4.93
N ASP A 121 -2.24 -1.09 5.32
CA ASP A 121 -2.36 -0.68 6.72
C ASP A 121 -3.80 -0.75 7.24
N ASP A 122 -4.78 -0.94 6.35
CA ASP A 122 -6.18 -1.12 6.69
C ASP A 122 -6.48 -2.60 6.84
N VAL A 123 -7.03 -2.98 7.99
CA VAL A 123 -7.36 -4.37 8.34
C VAL A 123 -8.83 -4.52 8.69
N LEU A 124 -9.40 -5.67 8.35
CA LEU A 124 -10.77 -5.99 8.71
C LEU A 124 -10.84 -6.46 10.16
N VAL A 125 -11.52 -5.68 11.00
CA VAL A 125 -11.68 -5.93 12.45
C VAL A 125 -13.14 -6.21 12.77
N GLY A 126 -13.41 -7.31 13.47
CA GLY A 126 -14.73 -7.61 14.01
C GLY A 126 -15.00 -6.72 15.24
N ILE A 127 -15.97 -5.83 15.16
CA ILE A 127 -16.45 -5.04 16.29
C ILE A 127 -17.49 -5.85 17.05
N MET A 128 -17.33 -5.98 18.36
CA MET A 128 -18.14 -6.83 19.20
C MET A 128 -18.62 -6.09 20.47
N LYS A 129 -19.91 -6.26 20.81
CA LYS A 129 -20.52 -5.76 22.04
C LYS A 129 -21.60 -6.74 22.51
N GLU A 130 -21.76 -6.92 23.80
CA GLU A 130 -22.79 -7.79 24.34
C GLU A 130 -24.20 -7.37 23.89
N GLY A 131 -24.96 -8.32 23.40
CA GLY A 131 -26.32 -8.08 22.89
C GLY A 131 -26.40 -7.64 21.43
N LEU A 132 -25.29 -7.37 20.76
CA LEU A 132 -25.25 -7.01 19.35
C LEU A 132 -24.64 -8.13 18.49
N GLN A 133 -24.97 -8.14 17.21
CA GLN A 133 -24.30 -9.04 16.26
C GLN A 133 -22.91 -8.47 15.91
N PRO A 134 -21.87 -9.33 15.85
CA PRO A 134 -20.55 -8.88 15.41
C PRO A 134 -20.62 -8.24 14.02
N GLU A 135 -19.91 -7.13 13.85
CA GLU A 135 -19.82 -6.40 12.58
C GLU A 135 -18.36 -6.22 12.14
N GLY A 136 -18.05 -6.45 10.86
CA GLY A 136 -16.73 -6.24 10.29
C GLY A 136 -16.56 -4.80 9.83
N CYS A 137 -15.58 -4.09 10.39
CA CYS A 137 -15.23 -2.73 9.99
C CYS A 137 -13.78 -2.63 9.58
N TRP A 138 -13.46 -1.72 8.66
CA TRP A 138 -12.09 -1.40 8.29
C TRP A 138 -11.45 -0.49 9.33
N VAL A 139 -10.24 -0.82 9.72
CA VAL A 139 -9.48 -0.08 10.74
C VAL A 139 -8.06 0.13 10.24
N ARG A 140 -7.63 1.37 10.13
CA ARG A 140 -6.26 1.74 9.77
C ARG A 140 -5.36 1.64 11.00
N ILE A 141 -4.35 0.77 10.93
CA ILE A 141 -3.34 0.61 11.99
C ILE A 141 -2.61 1.95 12.19
N LYS A 142 -2.41 2.34 13.46
CA LYS A 142 -1.72 3.57 13.84
C LYS A 142 -0.53 3.34 14.76
N GLU A 143 -0.68 2.49 15.75
CA GLU A 143 0.38 2.25 16.75
C GLU A 143 0.23 0.90 17.46
N LEU A 144 1.30 0.47 18.10
CA LEU A 144 1.33 -0.71 18.97
C LEU A 144 1.45 -0.26 20.43
N ASN A 145 0.42 -0.54 21.25
CA ASN A 145 0.37 -0.09 22.63
C ASN A 145 0.05 -1.26 23.58
N GLU A 146 0.98 -1.57 24.51
CA GLU A 146 0.81 -2.57 25.57
C GLU A 146 0.27 -3.93 25.09
N GLY A 147 0.73 -4.41 23.92
CA GLY A 147 0.29 -5.68 23.33
C GLY A 147 -1.09 -5.63 22.66
N LYS A 148 -1.62 -4.42 22.43
CA LYS A 148 -2.78 -4.16 21.58
C LYS A 148 -2.32 -3.40 20.34
N ILE A 149 -3.08 -3.55 19.29
CA ILE A 149 -2.96 -2.72 18.09
C ILE A 149 -4.01 -1.62 18.21
N MET A 150 -3.60 -0.38 18.03
CA MET A 150 -4.50 0.76 17.98
C MET A 150 -4.70 1.17 16.52
N GLY A 151 -5.92 1.48 16.14
CA GLY A 151 -6.21 1.92 14.78
C GLY A 151 -7.44 2.80 14.68
N THR A 152 -7.47 3.61 13.63
CA THR A 152 -8.61 4.49 13.33
C THR A 152 -9.69 3.71 12.60
N LEU A 153 -10.92 3.77 13.10
CA LEU A 153 -12.09 3.18 12.45
C LEU A 153 -12.44 3.98 11.17
N LEU A 154 -12.51 3.29 10.04
CA LEU A 154 -12.63 3.92 8.71
C LEU A 154 -14.05 3.96 8.15
N ASN A 155 -14.98 3.27 8.78
CA ASN A 155 -16.39 3.28 8.38
C ASN A 155 -17.30 3.26 9.61
N GLU A 156 -18.42 3.94 9.51
CA GLU A 156 -19.45 3.96 10.57
C GLU A 156 -20.07 2.56 10.73
N PRO A 157 -20.08 1.98 11.94
CA PRO A 157 -20.80 0.74 12.20
C PRO A 157 -22.31 0.91 12.07
N THR A 158 -23.01 -0.15 11.61
CA THR A 158 -24.46 -0.10 11.42
C THR A 158 -25.25 -0.20 12.73
N GLN A 159 -24.60 -0.70 13.79
CA GLN A 159 -25.20 -0.86 15.12
C GLN A 159 -24.46 0.02 16.13
N ASP A 160 -25.09 0.39 17.24
CA ASP A 160 -24.50 1.21 18.31
C ASP A 160 -23.54 0.39 19.19
N PHE A 161 -22.30 0.23 18.73
CA PHE A 161 -21.22 -0.35 19.50
C PHE A 161 -20.62 0.62 20.53
N GLY A 162 -20.91 1.93 20.44
CA GLY A 162 -20.29 2.99 21.22
C GLY A 162 -18.96 3.44 20.67
N CYS A 163 -18.75 3.27 19.36
CA CYS A 163 -17.64 3.83 18.59
C CYS A 163 -18.15 4.27 17.23
N HIS A 164 -17.47 5.25 16.61
CA HIS A 164 -17.86 5.91 15.37
C HIS A 164 -16.70 5.98 14.40
N GLU A 165 -17.00 6.20 13.14
CA GLU A 165 -15.96 6.50 12.12
C GLU A 165 -15.04 7.62 12.63
N GLY A 166 -13.73 7.42 12.49
CA GLY A 166 -12.68 8.32 12.96
C GLY A 166 -12.18 8.03 14.39
N ASP A 167 -12.87 7.20 15.15
CA ASP A 167 -12.43 6.84 16.49
C ASP A 167 -11.16 5.98 16.47
N LEU A 168 -10.26 6.25 17.42
CA LEU A 168 -9.10 5.39 17.68
C LEU A 168 -9.53 4.23 18.59
N ILE A 169 -9.53 3.02 18.06
CA ILE A 169 -9.99 1.83 18.78
C ILE A 169 -8.86 0.79 18.99
N PRO A 170 -8.84 0.11 20.15
CA PRO A 170 -7.93 -1.00 20.38
C PRO A 170 -8.48 -2.28 19.74
N PHE A 171 -7.62 -3.10 19.16
CA PHE A 171 -8.00 -4.44 18.75
C PHE A 171 -6.87 -5.45 18.98
N LYS A 172 -7.19 -6.74 18.90
CA LYS A 172 -6.23 -7.83 19.04
C LYS A 172 -6.39 -8.83 17.90
N LEU A 173 -5.28 -9.47 17.58
CA LEU A 173 -5.26 -10.63 16.68
C LEU A 173 -5.51 -11.90 17.46
N PHE A 174 -6.22 -12.84 16.84
CA PHE A 174 -6.42 -14.18 17.38
C PHE A 174 -6.44 -15.22 16.25
N GLU A 175 -6.02 -16.41 16.57
CA GLU A 175 -6.04 -17.54 15.65
C GLU A 175 -7.38 -18.27 15.76
N LYS A 176 -8.03 -18.49 14.62
CA LYS A 176 -9.25 -19.31 14.53
C LYS A 176 -8.91 -20.79 14.54
N LYS A 177 -9.93 -21.64 14.73
CA LYS A 177 -9.80 -23.11 14.75
C LYS A 177 -9.21 -23.69 13.46
N ASP A 178 -9.36 -23.01 12.35
CA ASP A 178 -8.83 -23.38 11.03
C ASP A 178 -7.41 -22.85 10.78
N GLY A 179 -6.77 -22.23 11.79
CA GLY A 179 -5.44 -21.63 11.70
C GLY A 179 -5.40 -20.26 11.04
N SER A 180 -6.51 -19.73 10.56
CA SER A 180 -6.55 -18.37 10.02
C SER A 180 -6.52 -17.32 11.13
N ILE A 181 -5.94 -16.16 10.83
CA ILE A 181 -5.93 -15.02 11.76
C ILE A 181 -7.17 -14.16 11.53
N ALA A 182 -7.70 -13.64 12.60
CA ALA A 182 -8.73 -12.60 12.60
C ALA A 182 -8.36 -11.52 13.61
N ALA A 183 -8.99 -10.35 13.48
CA ALA A 183 -8.87 -9.24 14.40
C ALA A 183 -10.22 -8.93 15.04
N ALA A 184 -10.21 -8.55 16.32
CA ALA A 184 -11.43 -8.12 17.00
C ALA A 184 -11.18 -7.02 18.02
N SER A 185 -12.18 -6.14 18.16
CA SER A 185 -12.31 -5.13 19.19
C SER A 185 -13.58 -5.42 20.01
N TYR A 186 -13.50 -5.31 21.33
CA TYR A 186 -14.58 -5.60 22.25
C TYR A 186 -14.98 -4.35 23.02
N PHE A 187 -16.25 -3.98 22.91
CA PHE A 187 -16.88 -2.87 23.63
C PHE A 187 -17.80 -3.39 24.74
N LYS A 188 -17.94 -2.62 25.81
CA LYS A 188 -18.80 -2.96 26.96
C LYS A 188 -20.19 -2.35 26.81
#